data_71bb998bf5aac341f91026b29791a576
#
_entry.id   71bb998bf5aac341f91026b29791a576
#
_cell.length_a   1.000
_cell.length_b   1.000
_cell.length_c   1.000
_cell.angle_alpha   90.00
_cell.angle_beta   90.00
_cell.angle_gamma   90.00
#
_symmetry.space_group_name_H-M   'P 1'
#
loop_
_entity.id
_entity.type
_entity.pdbx_description
1 polymer ?
#
loop_
_entity_poly.entity_id
_entity_poly.type
_entity_poly.pdbx_seq_one_letter_code
_entity_poly.pdbx_strand_id
1 'polypeptide(L)'
;YYSSHPIAKSIVSAAPQIDEKYLSDFREVAGGGTSVVFDGKRILCGGRRLLETEGVETPDYTDGDVCVVFDGKIIGTITLRSALRNGVEDMVEHLRDQGVEHIIMLTGDNETASDEVAKAVNLDEYYCNLLPEEKLSHLEEIKNEYGKVVYVGDGINDAPVLASADAGVAMGLGTQAASEAADVILTNDRLDKLAPAHRLFKRTINIVHFNLIFAIVIKMIVLILGAAGYAPVWLAVFADVGVCVICILISTLIGKAKNSFFDTIHLR
;
A
#
# COMPACT_ATOMS: atom_id res chain seq x y z
N TYR A 1 7.87 -22.82 16.08
CA TYR A 1 7.35 -23.90 15.23
C TYR A 1 5.84 -24.13 15.46
N TYR A 2 5.38 -24.09 16.70
CA TYR A 2 3.99 -24.44 17.06
C TYR A 2 3.02 -23.24 17.01
N SER A 3 3.50 -22.00 16.97
CA SER A 3 2.66 -20.81 16.84
C SER A 3 2.40 -20.45 15.39
N SER A 4 1.16 -20.14 15.06
CA SER A 4 0.75 -19.66 13.72
C SER A 4 1.02 -18.15 13.53
N HIS A 5 1.42 -17.44 14.57
CA HIS A 5 1.60 -15.99 14.55
C HIS A 5 2.71 -15.56 13.57
N PRO A 6 2.53 -14.49 12.77
CA PRO A 6 3.54 -14.03 11.82
C PRO A 6 4.90 -13.73 12.45
N ILE A 7 4.92 -13.12 13.63
CA ILE A 7 6.14 -12.85 14.42
C ILE A 7 6.89 -14.13 14.75
N ALA A 8 6.19 -15.17 15.19
CA ALA A 8 6.81 -16.46 15.50
C ALA A 8 7.46 -17.10 14.26
N LYS A 9 6.81 -17.00 13.10
CA LYS A 9 7.36 -17.47 11.81
C LYS A 9 8.64 -16.71 11.43
N SER A 10 8.66 -15.39 11.62
CA SER A 10 9.84 -14.57 11.35
C SER A 10 11.01 -14.94 12.25
N ILE A 11 10.77 -15.12 13.55
CA ILE A 11 11.80 -15.56 14.51
C ILE A 11 12.34 -16.95 14.15
N VAL A 12 11.45 -17.89 13.82
CA VAL A 12 11.85 -19.26 13.43
C VAL A 12 12.67 -19.25 12.13
N SER A 13 12.34 -18.40 11.18
CA SER A 13 13.11 -18.30 9.92
C SER A 13 14.53 -17.77 10.12
N ALA A 14 14.75 -16.97 11.15
CA ALA A 14 16.06 -16.40 11.51
C ALA A 14 16.87 -17.30 12.46
N ALA A 15 16.26 -18.33 13.05
CA ALA A 15 16.89 -19.20 14.04
C ALA A 15 17.37 -20.52 13.40
N PRO A 16 18.47 -21.13 13.90
CA PRO A 16 18.86 -22.48 13.48
C PRO A 16 17.79 -23.50 13.90
N GLN A 17 17.72 -24.61 13.18
CA GLN A 17 16.81 -25.71 13.55
C GLN A 17 17.19 -26.30 14.91
N ILE A 18 16.19 -26.48 15.78
CA ILE A 18 16.34 -27.03 17.13
C ILE A 18 15.74 -28.46 17.13
N ASP A 19 16.36 -29.36 17.90
CA ASP A 19 15.82 -30.71 18.12
C ASP A 19 14.61 -30.62 19.06
N GLU A 20 13.42 -30.91 18.53
CA GLU A 20 12.13 -30.79 19.24
C GLU A 20 11.97 -31.78 20.39
N LYS A 21 12.85 -32.80 20.51
CA LYS A 21 12.76 -33.85 21.53
C LYS A 21 12.85 -33.33 22.99
N TYR A 22 13.39 -32.15 23.16
CA TYR A 22 13.57 -31.52 24.50
C TYR A 22 12.44 -30.58 24.87
N LEU A 23 11.45 -30.39 23.97
CA LEU A 23 10.35 -29.48 24.18
C LEU A 23 9.10 -30.24 24.68
N SER A 24 8.46 -29.69 25.71
CA SER A 24 7.20 -30.21 26.27
C SER A 24 6.29 -29.05 26.73
N ASP A 25 5.00 -29.33 26.96
CA ASP A 25 4.01 -28.41 27.52
C ASP A 25 3.97 -27.03 26.81
N PHE A 26 3.88 -27.06 25.47
CA PHE A 26 3.69 -25.85 24.71
C PHE A 26 2.30 -25.24 24.94
N ARG A 27 2.26 -23.93 25.24
CA ARG A 27 1.03 -23.16 25.41
C ARG A 27 1.16 -21.83 24.69
N GLU A 28 0.11 -21.46 23.96
CA GLU A 28 -0.02 -20.14 23.35
C GLU A 28 -0.96 -19.29 24.20
N VAL A 29 -0.48 -18.10 24.62
CA VAL A 29 -1.30 -17.13 25.36
C VAL A 29 -1.77 -16.08 24.37
N ALA A 30 -3.08 -16.06 24.13
CA ALA A 30 -3.68 -15.16 23.16
C ALA A 30 -3.33 -13.69 23.42
N GLY A 31 -2.70 -13.02 22.45
CA GLY A 31 -2.27 -11.63 22.54
C GLY A 31 -1.10 -11.39 23.51
N GLY A 32 -0.45 -12.42 24.03
CA GLY A 32 0.66 -12.30 25.00
C GLY A 32 1.96 -12.92 24.50
N GLY A 33 1.90 -14.11 23.91
CA GLY A 33 3.10 -14.85 23.50
C GLY A 33 2.98 -16.35 23.69
N THR A 34 4.11 -17.01 23.87
CA THR A 34 4.19 -18.47 23.98
C THR A 34 4.97 -18.91 25.23
N SER A 35 4.58 -20.05 25.78
CA SER A 35 5.26 -20.73 26.90
C SER A 35 5.60 -22.15 26.48
N VAL A 36 6.79 -22.62 26.85
CA VAL A 36 7.25 -24.00 26.59
C VAL A 36 8.15 -24.45 27.72
N VAL A 37 8.19 -25.75 27.97
CA VAL A 37 9.15 -26.34 28.90
C VAL A 37 10.27 -27.01 28.11
N PHE A 38 11.52 -26.61 28.40
CA PHE A 38 12.74 -27.16 27.84
C PHE A 38 13.61 -27.73 28.94
N ASP A 39 13.89 -29.01 28.87
CA ASP A 39 14.67 -29.74 29.86
C ASP A 39 14.20 -29.48 31.34
N GLY A 40 12.86 -29.50 31.53
CA GLY A 40 12.25 -29.26 32.84
C GLY A 40 12.18 -27.80 33.29
N LYS A 41 12.70 -26.86 32.52
CA LYS A 41 12.69 -25.43 32.81
C LYS A 41 11.74 -24.68 31.88
N ARG A 42 11.04 -23.68 32.41
CA ARG A 42 10.06 -22.91 31.67
C ARG A 42 10.72 -21.81 30.88
N ILE A 43 10.37 -21.74 29.60
CA ILE A 43 10.72 -20.65 28.68
C ILE A 43 9.45 -19.91 28.36
N LEU A 44 9.46 -18.57 28.47
CA LEU A 44 8.41 -17.66 27.97
C LEU A 44 8.99 -16.81 26.87
N CYS A 45 8.18 -16.59 25.82
CA CYS A 45 8.55 -15.73 24.71
C CYS A 45 7.33 -14.87 24.33
N GLY A 46 7.40 -13.57 24.62
CA GLY A 46 6.24 -12.70 24.38
C GLY A 46 6.44 -11.26 24.86
N GLY A 47 5.39 -10.46 24.72
CA GLY A 47 5.36 -9.07 25.12
C GLY A 47 5.05 -8.86 26.60
N ARG A 48 4.96 -7.57 27.01
CA ARG A 48 4.70 -7.12 28.39
C ARG A 48 3.53 -7.87 29.05
N ARG A 49 2.42 -8.03 28.34
CA ARG A 49 1.23 -8.70 28.86
C ARG A 49 1.47 -10.13 29.32
N LEU A 50 2.32 -10.90 28.62
CA LEU A 50 2.69 -12.25 29.02
C LEU A 50 3.51 -12.21 30.32
N LEU A 51 4.47 -11.31 30.42
CA LEU A 51 5.34 -11.16 31.57
C LEU A 51 4.57 -10.78 32.84
N GLU A 52 3.66 -9.83 32.73
CA GLU A 52 2.76 -9.41 33.81
C GLU A 52 1.86 -10.56 34.28
N THR A 53 1.29 -11.33 33.33
CA THR A 53 0.42 -12.49 33.64
C THR A 53 1.19 -13.59 34.38
N GLU A 54 2.46 -13.78 34.05
CA GLU A 54 3.32 -14.81 34.64
C GLU A 54 4.14 -14.28 35.84
N GLY A 55 3.92 -13.03 36.29
CA GLY A 55 4.54 -12.42 37.47
C GLY A 55 6.04 -12.17 37.33
N VAL A 56 6.52 -11.99 36.09
CA VAL A 56 7.94 -11.67 35.83
C VAL A 56 8.09 -10.15 35.88
N GLU A 57 9.04 -9.65 36.66
CA GLU A 57 9.37 -8.23 36.72
C GLU A 57 9.81 -7.76 35.32
N THR A 58 9.09 -6.74 34.79
CA THR A 58 9.37 -6.16 33.48
C THR A 58 10.40 -5.06 33.61
N PRO A 59 11.60 -5.18 33.01
CA PRO A 59 12.53 -4.06 32.90
C PRO A 59 11.98 -2.98 31.99
N ASP A 60 12.59 -1.80 32.01
CA ASP A 60 12.35 -0.77 31.01
C ASP A 60 12.77 -1.28 29.62
N TYR A 61 11.82 -1.77 28.84
CA TYR A 61 12.03 -2.14 27.44
C TYR A 61 11.01 -1.45 26.55
N THR A 62 11.40 -1.27 25.30
CA THR A 62 10.56 -0.59 24.31
C THR A 62 9.34 -1.45 23.95
N ASP A 63 8.15 -0.89 23.96
CA ASP A 63 6.94 -1.58 23.52
C ASP A 63 7.13 -2.05 22.06
N GLY A 64 6.87 -3.34 21.82
CA GLY A 64 7.05 -3.98 20.51
C GLY A 64 8.15 -5.05 20.50
N ASP A 65 9.03 -5.08 21.51
CA ASP A 65 10.03 -6.15 21.66
C ASP A 65 9.40 -7.43 22.20
N VAL A 66 9.98 -8.56 21.80
CA VAL A 66 9.63 -9.88 22.34
C VAL A 66 10.65 -10.26 23.38
N CYS A 67 10.24 -10.32 24.65
CA CYS A 67 11.11 -10.77 25.73
C CYS A 67 11.22 -12.30 25.76
N VAL A 68 12.42 -12.78 26.01
CA VAL A 68 12.71 -14.20 26.24
C VAL A 68 13.09 -14.40 27.72
N VAL A 69 12.28 -15.20 28.40
CA VAL A 69 12.46 -15.54 29.82
C VAL A 69 12.82 -17.01 29.93
N PHE A 70 13.83 -17.33 30.71
CA PHE A 70 14.25 -18.69 31.03
C PHE A 70 14.27 -18.88 32.56
N ASP A 71 13.49 -19.82 33.05
CA ASP A 71 13.42 -20.17 34.48
C ASP A 71 13.15 -18.94 35.38
N GLY A 72 12.20 -18.09 34.96
CA GLY A 72 11.80 -16.86 35.65
C GLY A 72 12.73 -15.65 35.49
N LYS A 73 13.83 -15.77 34.73
CA LYS A 73 14.74 -14.66 34.46
C LYS A 73 14.74 -14.25 33.01
N ILE A 74 14.68 -12.96 32.73
CA ILE A 74 14.83 -12.43 31.37
C ILE A 74 16.27 -12.66 30.92
N ILE A 75 16.43 -13.39 29.81
CA ILE A 75 17.72 -13.69 29.20
C ILE A 75 18.02 -12.82 27.98
N GLY A 76 17.03 -12.15 27.43
CA GLY A 76 17.19 -11.23 26.30
C GLY A 76 15.89 -10.76 25.75
N THR A 77 16.00 -9.83 24.82
CA THR A 77 14.89 -9.29 24.02
C THR A 77 15.16 -9.49 22.53
N ILE A 78 14.10 -9.73 21.76
CA ILE A 78 14.14 -9.82 20.30
C ILE A 78 13.43 -8.57 19.79
N THR A 79 14.19 -7.63 19.27
CA THR A 79 13.62 -6.43 18.64
C THR A 79 13.12 -6.77 17.26
N LEU A 80 11.84 -6.51 17.02
CA LEU A 80 11.22 -6.69 15.72
C LEU A 80 11.34 -5.38 14.95
N ARG A 81 12.03 -5.43 13.84
CA ARG A 81 12.07 -4.30 12.90
C ARG A 81 11.23 -4.63 11.67
N SER A 82 10.34 -3.72 11.31
CA SER A 82 9.66 -3.79 10.03
C SER A 82 10.68 -3.51 8.94
N ALA A 83 11.01 -4.53 8.15
CA ALA A 83 11.84 -4.32 6.98
C ALA A 83 11.04 -3.58 5.91
N LEU A 84 11.61 -2.52 5.36
CA LEU A 84 11.05 -1.87 4.19
C LEU A 84 10.92 -2.88 3.05
N ARG A 85 9.77 -2.85 2.36
CA ARG A 85 9.59 -3.67 1.16
C ARG A 85 10.57 -3.20 0.08
N ASN A 86 11.13 -4.14 -0.67
CA ASN A 86 12.08 -3.82 -1.74
C ASN A 86 11.47 -2.85 -2.76
N GLY A 87 12.21 -1.82 -3.13
CA GLY A 87 11.83 -0.86 -4.15
C GLY A 87 10.88 0.26 -3.69
N VAL A 88 10.65 0.43 -2.38
CA VAL A 88 9.84 1.53 -1.84
C VAL A 88 10.56 2.87 -2.03
N GLU A 89 11.85 2.93 -1.78
CA GLU A 89 12.68 4.14 -1.97
C GLU A 89 12.62 4.60 -3.43
N ASP A 90 12.89 3.71 -4.38
CA ASP A 90 12.80 3.99 -5.83
C ASP A 90 11.39 4.43 -6.23
N MET A 91 10.36 3.82 -5.65
CA MET A 91 8.97 4.19 -5.91
C MET A 91 8.66 5.62 -5.47
N VAL A 92 9.06 6.00 -4.25
CA VAL A 92 8.87 7.35 -3.71
C VAL A 92 9.57 8.38 -4.59
N GLU A 93 10.84 8.15 -4.96
CA GLU A 93 11.59 9.02 -5.86
C GLU A 93 10.88 9.17 -7.21
N HIS A 94 10.47 8.07 -7.83
CA HIS A 94 9.76 8.10 -9.10
C HIS A 94 8.39 8.79 -9.03
N LEU A 95 7.67 8.73 -7.90
CA LEU A 95 6.42 9.46 -7.72
C LEU A 95 6.67 10.98 -7.63
N ARG A 96 7.72 11.38 -6.90
CA ARG A 96 8.14 12.79 -6.85
C ARG A 96 8.53 13.33 -8.22
N ASP A 97 9.29 12.58 -9.01
CA ASP A 97 9.65 12.93 -10.40
C ASP A 97 8.42 13.13 -11.31
N GLN A 98 7.31 12.46 -10.97
CA GLN A 98 6.05 12.59 -11.69
C GLN A 98 5.16 13.71 -11.18
N GLY A 99 5.60 14.47 -10.18
CA GLY A 99 4.93 15.63 -9.64
C GLY A 99 3.96 15.32 -8.49
N VAL A 100 4.19 14.22 -7.76
CA VAL A 100 3.54 14.00 -6.46
C VAL A 100 4.26 14.89 -5.44
N GLU A 101 3.53 15.84 -4.87
CA GLU A 101 4.10 16.88 -4.01
C GLU A 101 4.24 16.39 -2.56
N HIS A 102 3.26 15.64 -2.05
CA HIS A 102 3.24 15.15 -0.68
C HIS A 102 3.08 13.63 -0.63
N ILE A 103 3.93 12.98 0.16
CA ILE A 103 3.88 11.54 0.43
C ILE A 103 3.87 11.36 1.94
N ILE A 104 2.73 10.88 2.45
CA ILE A 104 2.39 10.84 3.87
C ILE A 104 2.14 9.39 4.28
N MET A 105 2.60 8.99 5.46
CA MET A 105 2.35 7.66 6.01
C MET A 105 1.37 7.71 7.18
N LEU A 106 0.33 6.85 7.13
CA LEU A 106 -0.61 6.61 8.23
C LEU A 106 -0.39 5.18 8.76
N THR A 107 0.12 5.04 9.97
CA THR A 107 0.47 3.72 10.52
C THR A 107 -0.02 3.53 11.96
N GLY A 108 -0.32 2.27 12.31
CA GLY A 108 -0.55 1.86 13.69
C GLY A 108 0.74 1.53 14.46
N ASP A 109 1.91 1.58 13.80
CA ASP A 109 3.20 1.33 14.44
C ASP A 109 3.58 2.48 15.38
N ASN A 110 4.55 2.20 16.27
CA ASN A 110 5.05 3.20 17.21
C ASN A 110 5.91 4.27 16.51
N GLU A 111 6.15 5.37 17.22
CA GLU A 111 6.88 6.52 16.71
C GLU A 111 8.31 6.19 16.24
N THR A 112 9.03 5.34 16.97
CA THR A 112 10.41 4.97 16.63
C THR A 112 10.50 4.23 15.30
N ALA A 113 9.62 3.24 15.09
CA ALA A 113 9.57 2.49 13.84
C ALA A 113 9.12 3.36 12.68
N SER A 114 8.15 4.24 12.92
CA SER A 114 7.61 5.17 11.92
C SER A 114 8.65 6.20 11.48
N ASP A 115 9.42 6.75 12.41
CA ASP A 115 10.49 7.72 12.13
C ASP A 115 11.64 7.07 11.33
N GLU A 116 12.04 5.82 11.67
CA GLU A 116 13.03 5.08 10.90
C GLU A 116 12.59 4.91 9.43
N VAL A 117 11.32 4.52 9.20
CA VAL A 117 10.75 4.35 7.86
C VAL A 117 10.67 5.69 7.14
N ALA A 118 10.12 6.72 7.78
CA ALA A 118 9.95 8.04 7.19
C ALA A 118 11.28 8.65 6.71
N LYS A 119 12.33 8.49 7.50
CA LYS A 119 13.70 8.93 7.13
C LYS A 119 14.30 8.11 6.01
N ALA A 120 14.13 6.79 6.03
CA ALA A 120 14.69 5.90 5.01
C ALA A 120 14.13 6.19 3.61
N VAL A 121 12.81 6.47 3.50
CA VAL A 121 12.16 6.73 2.22
C VAL A 121 11.89 8.21 1.95
N ASN A 122 12.38 9.11 2.82
CA ASN A 122 12.23 10.56 2.69
C ASN A 122 10.77 11.00 2.52
N LEU A 123 9.90 10.60 3.48
CA LEU A 123 8.51 11.04 3.53
C LEU A 123 8.40 12.49 3.99
N ASP A 124 7.33 13.18 3.60
CA ASP A 124 7.07 14.55 4.02
C ASP A 124 6.50 14.59 5.43
N GLU A 125 5.57 13.67 5.73
CA GLU A 125 4.89 13.57 7.02
C GLU A 125 4.59 12.11 7.36
N TYR A 126 4.42 11.83 8.65
CA TYR A 126 3.89 10.56 9.12
C TYR A 126 3.05 10.73 10.39
N TYR A 127 2.03 9.91 10.52
CA TYR A 127 1.17 9.80 11.69
C TYR A 127 1.25 8.36 12.20
N CYS A 128 1.65 8.20 13.45
CA CYS A 128 1.92 6.90 14.09
C CYS A 128 0.90 6.59 15.19
N ASN A 129 0.92 5.35 15.72
CA ASN A 129 0.02 4.85 16.77
C ASN A 129 -1.48 4.99 16.43
N LEU A 130 -1.86 5.03 15.15
CA LEU A 130 -3.23 5.26 14.73
C LEU A 130 -4.09 3.99 14.83
N LEU A 131 -5.27 4.14 15.38
CA LEU A 131 -6.35 3.17 15.25
C LEU A 131 -6.97 3.25 13.83
N PRO A 132 -7.64 2.19 13.35
CA PRO A 132 -8.25 2.19 12.01
C PRO A 132 -9.23 3.37 11.78
N GLU A 133 -9.97 3.76 12.81
CA GLU A 133 -10.92 4.89 12.74
C GLU A 133 -10.20 6.25 12.65
N GLU A 134 -9.06 6.39 13.31
CA GLU A 134 -8.25 7.60 13.29
C GLU A 134 -7.58 7.82 11.94
N LYS A 135 -7.20 6.74 11.24
CA LYS A 135 -6.68 6.84 9.86
C LYS A 135 -7.67 7.51 8.92
N LEU A 136 -8.98 7.23 9.07
CA LEU A 136 -10.01 7.86 8.26
C LEU A 136 -10.10 9.36 8.54
N SER A 137 -10.07 9.77 9.80
CA SER A 137 -10.10 11.18 10.19
C SER A 137 -8.89 11.94 9.65
N HIS A 138 -7.69 11.37 9.77
CA HIS A 138 -6.48 11.95 9.20
C HIS A 138 -6.51 12.01 7.67
N LEU A 139 -7.08 11.02 7.00
CA LEU A 139 -7.27 11.09 5.54
C LEU A 139 -8.13 12.30 5.15
N GLU A 140 -9.22 12.56 5.88
CA GLU A 140 -10.09 13.72 5.62
C GLU A 140 -9.38 15.05 5.88
N GLU A 141 -8.57 15.14 6.92
CA GLU A 141 -7.72 16.31 7.19
C GLU A 141 -6.73 16.55 6.05
N ILE A 142 -6.01 15.53 5.61
CA ILE A 142 -5.07 15.56 4.48
C ILE A 142 -5.79 16.00 3.18
N LYS A 143 -6.99 15.47 2.92
CA LYS A 143 -7.80 15.89 1.75
C LYS A 143 -8.18 17.36 1.81
N ASN A 144 -8.49 17.88 2.98
CA ASN A 144 -8.85 19.29 3.17
C ASN A 144 -7.63 20.21 2.99
N GLU A 145 -6.45 19.76 3.37
CA GLU A 145 -5.22 20.55 3.32
C GLU A 145 -4.56 20.50 1.93
N TYR A 146 -4.39 19.30 1.37
CA TYR A 146 -3.62 19.08 0.14
C TYR A 146 -4.50 18.80 -1.09
N GLY A 147 -5.79 18.59 -0.92
CA GLY A 147 -6.73 18.32 -2.02
C GLY A 147 -6.89 16.84 -2.32
N LYS A 148 -6.71 16.43 -3.59
CA LYS A 148 -6.95 15.05 -4.00
C LYS A 148 -5.89 14.09 -3.51
N VAL A 149 -6.33 12.99 -2.89
CA VAL A 149 -5.47 12.00 -2.25
C VAL A 149 -5.66 10.61 -2.87
N VAL A 150 -4.54 9.97 -3.18
CA VAL A 150 -4.47 8.53 -3.47
C VAL A 150 -4.06 7.81 -2.18
N TYR A 151 -4.89 6.89 -1.70
CA TYR A 151 -4.55 6.07 -0.54
C TYR A 151 -4.12 4.68 -0.98
N VAL A 152 -3.00 4.19 -0.44
CA VAL A 152 -2.44 2.86 -0.73
C VAL A 152 -2.41 2.06 0.57
N GLY A 153 -3.10 0.93 0.59
CA GLY A 153 -3.21 0.07 1.79
C GLY A 153 -3.25 -1.42 1.46
N ASP A 154 -3.03 -2.26 2.47
CA ASP A 154 -3.13 -3.73 2.32
C ASP A 154 -4.57 -4.25 2.41
N GLY A 155 -5.47 -3.40 2.84
CA GLY A 155 -6.91 -3.54 2.74
C GLY A 155 -7.60 -4.39 3.79
N ILE A 156 -6.92 -5.03 4.71
CA ILE A 156 -7.59 -5.85 5.74
C ILE A 156 -8.35 -4.93 6.72
N ASN A 157 -7.69 -3.89 7.20
CA ASN A 157 -8.26 -2.92 8.13
C ASN A 157 -8.49 -1.55 7.50
N ASP A 158 -8.02 -1.33 6.28
CA ASP A 158 -8.00 -0.04 5.60
C ASP A 158 -9.16 0.14 4.58
N ALA A 159 -10.07 -0.84 4.47
CA ALA A 159 -11.19 -0.77 3.52
C ALA A 159 -12.02 0.53 3.61
N PRO A 160 -12.37 1.06 4.80
CA PRO A 160 -13.07 2.34 4.91
C PRO A 160 -12.24 3.53 4.41
N VAL A 161 -10.92 3.50 4.65
CA VAL A 161 -9.99 4.55 4.23
C VAL A 161 -9.80 4.53 2.71
N LEU A 162 -9.63 3.31 2.13
CA LEU A 162 -9.57 3.10 0.68
C LEU A 162 -10.80 3.65 -0.04
N ALA A 163 -12.00 3.35 0.48
CA ALA A 163 -13.26 3.81 -0.10
C ALA A 163 -13.48 5.33 0.02
N SER A 164 -12.85 5.98 1.01
CA SER A 164 -12.99 7.42 1.27
C SER A 164 -11.96 8.28 0.55
N ALA A 165 -10.89 7.69 0.05
CA ALA A 165 -9.88 8.37 -0.76
C ALA A 165 -10.46 8.80 -2.12
N ASP A 166 -9.81 9.76 -2.82
CA ASP A 166 -10.19 10.10 -4.20
C ASP A 166 -9.80 8.98 -5.18
N ALA A 167 -8.80 8.19 -4.83
CA ALA A 167 -8.51 6.90 -5.46
C ALA A 167 -7.89 5.96 -4.42
N GLY A 168 -8.50 4.80 -4.21
CA GLY A 168 -8.03 3.74 -3.34
C GLY A 168 -7.22 2.71 -4.11
N VAL A 169 -6.02 2.38 -3.63
CA VAL A 169 -5.14 1.35 -4.20
C VAL A 169 -4.93 0.24 -3.19
N ALA A 170 -5.49 -0.94 -3.45
CA ALA A 170 -5.27 -2.12 -2.60
C ALA A 170 -4.02 -2.90 -3.03
N MET A 171 -3.27 -3.37 -2.03
CA MET A 171 -2.09 -4.20 -2.22
C MET A 171 -2.43 -5.68 -2.16
N GLY A 172 -1.88 -6.46 -3.11
CA GLY A 172 -2.06 -7.91 -3.16
C GLY A 172 -3.47 -8.37 -3.52
N LEU A 173 -3.67 -9.68 -3.48
CA LEU A 173 -5.00 -10.29 -3.49
C LEU A 173 -5.60 -10.20 -2.08
N GLY A 174 -5.66 -8.97 -1.53
CA GLY A 174 -6.19 -8.68 -0.21
C GLY A 174 -7.54 -9.34 0.08
N THR A 175 -8.09 -9.11 1.25
CA THR A 175 -9.45 -9.59 1.57
C THR A 175 -10.44 -9.12 0.51
N GLN A 176 -11.49 -9.88 0.30
CA GLN A 176 -12.58 -9.52 -0.63
C GLN A 176 -13.08 -8.09 -0.35
N ALA A 177 -13.16 -7.70 0.93
CA ALA A 177 -13.57 -6.36 1.35
C ALA A 177 -12.65 -5.24 0.81
N ALA A 178 -11.33 -5.43 0.83
CA ALA A 178 -10.38 -4.46 0.28
C ALA A 178 -10.47 -4.35 -1.24
N SER A 179 -10.60 -5.51 -1.90
CA SER A 179 -10.79 -5.55 -3.34
C SER A 179 -12.11 -4.89 -3.77
N GLU A 180 -13.12 -4.91 -2.91
CA GLU A 180 -14.41 -4.24 -3.15
C GLU A 180 -14.35 -2.73 -2.87
N ALA A 181 -13.48 -2.28 -1.98
CA ALA A 181 -13.34 -0.88 -1.58
C ALA A 181 -12.36 -0.10 -2.48
N ALA A 182 -11.41 -0.77 -3.13
CA ALA A 182 -10.36 -0.13 -3.90
C ALA A 182 -10.76 0.10 -5.38
N ASP A 183 -10.29 1.20 -5.96
CA ASP A 183 -10.41 1.50 -7.39
C ASP A 183 -9.36 0.75 -8.21
N VAL A 184 -8.19 0.49 -7.63
CA VAL A 184 -7.04 -0.17 -8.25
C VAL A 184 -6.53 -1.27 -7.34
N ILE A 185 -6.20 -2.43 -7.93
CA ILE A 185 -5.62 -3.56 -7.19
C ILE A 185 -4.25 -3.89 -7.77
N LEU A 186 -3.22 -3.87 -6.94
CA LEU A 186 -1.88 -4.34 -7.29
C LEU A 186 -1.76 -5.82 -6.92
N THR A 187 -1.91 -6.72 -7.88
CA THR A 187 -2.05 -8.17 -7.65
C THR A 187 -0.85 -8.85 -7.01
N ASN A 188 0.34 -8.27 -7.10
CA ASN A 188 1.60 -8.89 -6.69
C ASN A 188 2.31 -8.12 -5.58
N ASP A 189 1.68 -7.63 -4.57
CA ASP A 189 2.33 -6.91 -3.44
C ASP A 189 3.57 -6.05 -3.80
N ARG A 190 3.64 -5.59 -5.05
CA ARG A 190 4.77 -4.87 -5.63
C ARG A 190 4.48 -3.38 -5.68
N LEU A 191 4.92 -2.66 -4.66
CA LEU A 191 4.83 -1.19 -4.59
C LEU A 191 5.55 -0.48 -5.75
N ASP A 192 6.61 -1.08 -6.29
CA ASP A 192 7.34 -0.54 -7.46
C ASP A 192 6.46 -0.34 -8.70
N LYS A 193 5.27 -0.96 -8.74
CA LYS A 193 4.29 -0.78 -9.83
C LYS A 193 3.43 0.47 -9.69
N LEU A 194 3.40 1.11 -8.52
CA LEU A 194 2.58 2.30 -8.30
C LEU A 194 3.02 3.48 -9.17
N ALA A 195 4.31 3.78 -9.23
CA ALA A 195 4.83 4.88 -10.04
C ALA A 195 4.62 4.67 -11.56
N PRO A 196 4.85 3.47 -12.15
CA PRO A 196 4.44 3.18 -13.52
C PRO A 196 2.92 3.31 -13.76
N ALA A 197 2.07 2.91 -12.79
CA ALA A 197 0.63 3.06 -12.88
C ALA A 197 0.22 4.53 -12.94
N HIS A 198 0.74 5.35 -12.03
CA HIS A 198 0.50 6.79 -12.02
C HIS A 198 0.90 7.45 -13.36
N ARG A 199 2.06 7.09 -13.92
CA ARG A 199 2.50 7.57 -15.23
C ARG A 199 1.53 7.18 -16.36
N LEU A 200 1.02 5.95 -16.33
CA LEU A 200 0.06 5.46 -17.32
C LEU A 200 -1.25 6.24 -17.23
N PHE A 201 -1.78 6.45 -16.03
CA PHE A 201 -3.01 7.22 -15.81
C PHE A 201 -2.85 8.66 -16.28
N LYS A 202 -1.76 9.34 -15.92
CA LYS A 202 -1.46 10.70 -16.37
C LYS A 202 -1.38 10.79 -17.90
N ARG A 203 -0.74 9.82 -18.55
CA ARG A 203 -0.68 9.74 -20.02
C ARG A 203 -2.06 9.51 -20.63
N THR A 204 -2.87 8.64 -20.04
CA THR A 204 -4.23 8.35 -20.50
C THR A 204 -5.09 9.60 -20.43
N ILE A 205 -5.10 10.31 -19.32
CA ILE A 205 -5.84 11.56 -19.14
C ILE A 205 -5.42 12.62 -20.18
N ASN A 206 -4.11 12.76 -20.41
CA ASN A 206 -3.61 13.71 -21.41
C ASN A 206 -4.09 13.36 -22.84
N ILE A 207 -4.12 12.08 -23.21
CA ILE A 207 -4.63 11.64 -24.52
C ILE A 207 -6.15 11.87 -24.62
N VAL A 208 -6.90 11.61 -23.55
CA VAL A 208 -8.35 11.89 -23.52
C VAL A 208 -8.62 13.38 -23.70
N HIS A 209 -7.93 14.26 -22.98
CA HIS A 209 -8.05 15.69 -23.14
C HIS A 209 -7.67 16.15 -24.55
N PHE A 210 -6.57 15.65 -25.09
CA PHE A 210 -6.15 15.95 -26.45
C PHE A 210 -7.22 15.55 -27.45
N ASN A 211 -7.74 14.33 -27.39
CA ASN A 211 -8.78 13.83 -28.28
C ASN A 211 -10.06 14.67 -28.21
N LEU A 212 -10.47 15.04 -26.99
CA LEU A 212 -11.66 15.86 -26.75
C LEU A 212 -11.50 17.25 -27.39
N ILE A 213 -10.40 17.95 -27.10
CA ILE A 213 -10.12 19.26 -27.65
C ILE A 213 -10.00 19.20 -29.17
N PHE A 214 -9.24 18.20 -29.67
CA PHE A 214 -9.05 18.00 -31.11
C PHE A 214 -10.40 17.81 -31.84
N ALA A 215 -11.28 16.95 -31.33
CA ALA A 215 -12.59 16.70 -31.91
C ALA A 215 -13.47 17.95 -31.89
N ILE A 216 -13.50 18.71 -30.81
CA ILE A 216 -14.28 19.95 -30.69
C ILE A 216 -13.76 21.00 -31.69
N VAL A 217 -12.44 21.21 -31.74
CA VAL A 217 -11.83 22.21 -32.62
C VAL A 217 -12.16 21.92 -34.11
N ILE A 218 -11.96 20.68 -34.55
CA ILE A 218 -12.26 20.30 -35.93
C ILE A 218 -13.76 20.50 -36.25
N LYS A 219 -14.65 20.08 -35.33
CA LYS A 219 -16.12 20.27 -35.52
C LYS A 219 -16.48 21.75 -35.62
N MET A 220 -15.89 22.60 -34.77
CA MET A 220 -16.13 24.04 -34.80
C MET A 220 -15.64 24.69 -36.08
N ILE A 221 -14.47 24.30 -36.59
CA ILE A 221 -13.94 24.80 -37.88
C ILE A 221 -14.87 24.43 -39.01
N VAL A 222 -15.30 23.16 -39.09
CA VAL A 222 -16.20 22.71 -40.17
C VAL A 222 -17.57 23.36 -40.08
N LEU A 223 -18.09 23.59 -38.86
CA LEU A 223 -19.35 24.32 -38.66
C LEU A 223 -19.27 25.77 -39.19
N ILE A 224 -18.19 26.48 -38.88
CA ILE A 224 -17.97 27.86 -39.37
C ILE A 224 -17.84 27.87 -40.87
N LEU A 225 -17.09 26.96 -41.48
CA LEU A 225 -16.97 26.82 -42.93
C LEU A 225 -18.33 26.50 -43.59
N GLY A 226 -19.15 25.66 -42.94
CA GLY A 226 -20.49 25.35 -43.39
C GLY A 226 -21.42 26.56 -43.38
N ALA A 227 -21.40 27.34 -42.29
CA ALA A 227 -22.17 28.58 -42.18
C ALA A 227 -21.73 29.64 -43.21
N ALA A 228 -20.46 29.65 -43.59
CA ALA A 228 -19.92 30.52 -44.64
C ALA A 228 -20.15 29.99 -46.06
N GLY A 229 -20.76 28.82 -46.23
CA GLY A 229 -21.07 28.23 -47.55
C GLY A 229 -19.89 27.52 -48.23
N TYR A 230 -18.77 27.34 -47.53
CA TYR A 230 -17.55 26.72 -48.08
C TYR A 230 -17.40 25.21 -47.76
N ALA A 231 -18.25 24.64 -46.90
CA ALA A 231 -18.11 23.23 -46.48
C ALA A 231 -18.96 22.29 -47.36
N PRO A 232 -18.37 21.43 -48.18
CA PRO A 232 -19.08 20.37 -48.86
C PRO A 232 -19.53 19.29 -47.87
N VAL A 233 -20.60 18.53 -48.20
CA VAL A 233 -21.18 17.50 -47.32
C VAL A 233 -20.16 16.46 -46.86
N TRP A 234 -19.23 16.02 -47.71
CA TRP A 234 -18.20 15.05 -47.35
C TRP A 234 -17.28 15.55 -46.23
N LEU A 235 -17.03 16.87 -46.14
CA LEU A 235 -16.20 17.46 -45.08
C LEU A 235 -16.90 17.37 -43.71
N ALA A 236 -18.23 17.56 -43.69
CA ALA A 236 -19.02 17.39 -42.47
C ALA A 236 -19.01 15.92 -42.00
N VAL A 237 -19.15 14.98 -42.91
CA VAL A 237 -19.05 13.54 -42.60
C VAL A 237 -17.65 13.18 -42.10
N PHE A 238 -16.60 13.71 -42.72
CA PHE A 238 -15.22 13.49 -42.25
C PHE A 238 -14.99 14.07 -40.86
N ALA A 239 -15.49 15.25 -40.55
CA ALA A 239 -15.36 15.87 -39.23
C ALA A 239 -16.09 15.09 -38.14
N ASP A 240 -17.11 14.33 -38.47
CA ASP A 240 -17.84 13.52 -37.51
C ASP A 240 -17.23 12.12 -37.36
N VAL A 241 -17.17 11.36 -38.43
CA VAL A 241 -16.71 9.96 -38.43
C VAL A 241 -15.18 9.84 -38.52
N GLY A 242 -14.56 10.61 -39.43
CA GLY A 242 -13.11 10.54 -39.65
C GLY A 242 -12.29 10.97 -38.43
N VAL A 243 -12.69 12.04 -37.75
CA VAL A 243 -12.04 12.50 -36.53
C VAL A 243 -12.22 11.48 -35.41
N CYS A 244 -13.37 10.84 -35.30
CA CYS A 244 -13.57 9.77 -34.29
C CYS A 244 -12.62 8.59 -34.53
N VAL A 245 -12.45 8.16 -35.78
CA VAL A 245 -11.48 7.09 -36.12
C VAL A 245 -10.04 7.50 -35.77
N ILE A 246 -9.66 8.75 -36.06
CA ILE A 246 -8.32 9.26 -35.68
C ILE A 246 -8.14 9.24 -34.17
N CYS A 247 -9.12 9.69 -33.40
CA CYS A 247 -9.07 9.65 -31.94
C CYS A 247 -8.94 8.22 -31.41
N ILE A 248 -9.63 7.24 -31.99
CA ILE A 248 -9.51 5.82 -31.63
C ILE A 248 -8.08 5.34 -31.92
N LEU A 249 -7.52 5.65 -33.10
CA LEU A 249 -6.15 5.28 -33.44
C LEU A 249 -5.12 5.88 -32.46
N ILE A 250 -5.28 7.15 -32.08
CA ILE A 250 -4.43 7.80 -31.06
C ILE A 250 -4.57 7.08 -29.71
N SER A 251 -5.79 6.72 -29.32
CA SER A 251 -6.04 6.01 -28.05
C SER A 251 -5.39 4.62 -28.02
N THR A 252 -5.25 3.93 -29.15
CA THR A 252 -4.53 2.64 -29.19
C THR A 252 -3.04 2.75 -28.86
N LEU A 253 -2.45 3.96 -28.96
CA LEU A 253 -1.07 4.21 -28.57
C LEU A 253 -0.84 4.07 -27.05
N ILE A 254 -1.90 4.16 -26.25
CA ILE A 254 -1.86 3.91 -24.80
C ILE A 254 -1.52 2.42 -24.55
N GLY A 255 -2.19 1.51 -25.26
CA GLY A 255 -2.03 0.05 -25.11
C GLY A 255 -0.69 -0.52 -25.56
N LYS A 256 0.13 0.23 -26.32
CA LYS A 256 1.49 -0.19 -26.71
C LYS A 256 2.53 -0.02 -25.59
N ALA A 257 2.16 0.54 -24.44
CA ALA A 257 3.00 0.52 -23.25
C ALA A 257 3.02 -0.93 -22.71
N LYS A 258 4.11 -1.62 -22.99
CA LYS A 258 4.55 -2.98 -22.60
C LYS A 258 3.49 -3.87 -21.92
N ASN A 259 3.06 -4.92 -22.61
CA ASN A 259 2.10 -5.96 -22.15
C ASN A 259 2.37 -6.52 -20.73
N SER A 260 3.60 -6.51 -20.25
CA SER A 260 4.00 -6.97 -18.91
C SER A 260 3.44 -6.14 -17.74
N PHE A 261 2.87 -4.95 -18.01
CA PHE A 261 2.34 -4.08 -16.97
C PHE A 261 0.87 -4.41 -16.64
N PHE A 262 0.08 -4.74 -17.65
CA PHE A 262 -1.36 -5.01 -17.50
C PHE A 262 -1.66 -6.32 -16.75
N ASP A 263 -0.72 -7.29 -16.76
CA ASP A 263 -0.87 -8.54 -16.00
C ASP A 263 -0.81 -8.35 -14.48
N THR A 264 -0.42 -7.17 -14.02
CA THR A 264 -0.18 -6.85 -12.60
C THR A 264 -1.22 -5.92 -11.99
N ILE A 265 -2.05 -5.27 -12.81
CA ILE A 265 -3.05 -4.28 -12.35
C ILE A 265 -4.43 -4.67 -12.81
N HIS A 266 -5.36 -4.80 -11.87
CA HIS A 266 -6.78 -4.87 -12.13
C HIS A 266 -7.42 -3.50 -11.82
N LEU A 267 -8.08 -2.92 -12.84
CA LEU A 267 -8.93 -1.74 -12.71
C LEU A 267 -10.37 -2.19 -12.55
N ARG A 268 -11.09 -1.54 -11.70
CA ARG A 268 -12.52 -1.73 -11.50
C ARG A 268 -13.36 -0.73 -12.30
#